data_448c276e6f8129dc7368c5232abdf643
#
_entry.id   448c276e6f8129dc7368c5232abdf643
#
_cell.length_a   1.000
_cell.length_b   1.000
_cell.length_c   1.000
_cell.angle_alpha   90.00
_cell.angle_beta   90.00
_cell.angle_gamma   90.00
#
_symmetry.space_group_name_H-M   'P 1'
#
loop_
_entity.id
_entity.type
_entity.pdbx_description
1 polymer ?
#
loop_
_entity_poly.entity_id
_entity_poly.type
_entity_poly.pdbx_seq_one_letter_code
_entity_poly.pdbx_strand_id
1 'polypeptide(L)'
;MTTSTELVASVEIAHEARTERIPPGAADGEVLRVIPGDVVRVAALLGRDPQLARALAFGALSGGASLVALVGTHDGRTFVERGAFLREAQPDLVVALATDRRDADGLVELAEALRFGCAQQRPLPHILVSADESIRARIAASCPANTIEALPDVRTPAGREALVARLRAVRRRAQGNVVLRDEALEAAARAMAVEAKADVVLLDVTGGATSVIHARPDGAVVGVHERLGVGAAADRVVARAGLDRVRRWIPRAVEAPALLERVFNRARWPDAIPASVLALSLEMALAREAIAHVLADAERAGMSLEPAWAAPLVVLTGRLAQLPRAAQSLIVAMDVFGATGPTLVSRAPGDALVAAGALAARGRVATLPTIDPIAIVAEMWPRRSAIVRIKDSNGVIEERVSRGSFVLIRTKGVVEIVMPGTTVRPRAEELELGVVIDARGRPLSLPPRDAERIPTLTRWNSALDVLPAEVR
;
A
#
# COMPACT_ATOMS: atom_id res chain seq x y z
N MET A 1 23.82 9.57 -39.23
CA MET A 1 23.80 9.91 -37.78
C MET A 1 22.62 10.84 -37.55
N THR A 2 21.46 10.28 -37.29
CA THR A 2 20.23 11.02 -36.94
C THR A 2 20.21 11.15 -35.46
N THR A 3 20.54 12.33 -34.95
CA THR A 3 20.32 12.73 -33.55
C THR A 3 18.82 12.70 -33.27
N SER A 4 18.36 11.65 -32.60
CA SER A 4 17.04 11.60 -32.03
C SER A 4 16.96 12.67 -30.94
N THR A 5 16.26 13.76 -31.25
CA THR A 5 15.90 14.76 -30.23
C THR A 5 15.02 14.11 -29.21
N GLU A 6 15.54 13.85 -28.03
CA GLU A 6 14.74 13.35 -26.89
C GLU A 6 13.65 14.37 -26.59
N LEU A 7 12.44 14.05 -26.96
CA LEU A 7 11.24 14.79 -26.56
C LEU A 7 11.07 14.63 -25.05
N VAL A 8 11.40 15.64 -24.30
CA VAL A 8 11.23 15.67 -22.85
C VAL A 8 9.74 15.83 -22.55
N ALA A 9 9.13 14.84 -21.91
CA ALA A 9 7.73 14.87 -21.52
C ALA A 9 7.54 15.60 -20.19
N SER A 10 6.55 16.49 -20.09
CA SER A 10 6.11 16.98 -18.78
C SER A 10 5.20 15.94 -18.11
N VAL A 11 5.27 15.88 -16.78
CA VAL A 11 4.43 14.98 -15.99
C VAL A 11 3.43 15.81 -15.20
N GLU A 12 2.14 15.58 -15.43
CA GLU A 12 1.05 16.10 -14.60
C GLU A 12 0.60 15.03 -13.61
N ILE A 13 0.63 15.36 -12.32
CA ILE A 13 0.16 14.44 -11.28
C ILE A 13 -1.14 14.96 -10.73
N ALA A 14 -2.20 14.19 -10.93
CA ALA A 14 -3.51 14.47 -10.38
C ALA A 14 -3.61 13.92 -8.95
N HIS A 15 -3.91 14.78 -8.01
CA HIS A 15 -4.34 14.45 -6.67
C HIS A 15 -5.87 14.50 -6.56
N GLU A 16 -6.43 14.10 -5.44
CA GLU A 16 -7.88 14.04 -5.25
C GLU A 16 -8.58 15.40 -5.40
N ALA A 17 -7.89 16.50 -5.02
CA ALA A 17 -8.43 17.85 -5.07
C ALA A 17 -7.56 18.85 -5.86
N ARG A 18 -6.40 18.46 -6.34
CA ARG A 18 -5.50 19.35 -7.09
C ARG A 18 -4.69 18.59 -8.14
N THR A 19 -4.17 19.31 -9.12
CA THR A 19 -3.21 18.80 -10.09
C THR A 19 -1.88 19.54 -9.92
N GLU A 20 -0.80 18.80 -9.78
CA GLU A 20 0.56 19.34 -9.74
C GLU A 20 1.28 19.00 -11.04
N ARG A 21 1.93 20.01 -11.63
CA ARG A 21 2.74 19.82 -12.84
C ARG A 21 4.20 19.88 -12.47
N ILE A 22 4.92 18.82 -12.77
CA ILE A 22 6.37 18.76 -12.61
C ILE A 22 6.97 19.09 -13.97
N PRO A 23 7.59 20.26 -14.12
CA PRO A 23 8.13 20.68 -15.40
C PRO A 23 9.38 19.89 -15.74
N PRO A 24 9.51 19.44 -16.97
CA PRO A 24 10.81 19.13 -17.53
C PRO A 24 11.45 20.42 -18.09
N GLY A 25 12.70 20.36 -18.37
CA GLY A 25 13.46 21.49 -18.86
C GLY A 25 13.21 21.92 -20.32
N ALA A 26 12.08 21.58 -20.97
CA ALA A 26 11.81 21.98 -22.35
C ALA A 26 10.31 22.12 -22.68
N ALA A 27 9.97 23.09 -23.52
CA ALA A 27 8.65 23.70 -23.66
C ALA A 27 7.61 22.95 -24.53
N ASP A 28 7.95 21.96 -25.36
CA ASP A 28 7.02 21.36 -26.34
C ASP A 28 6.90 19.85 -26.32
N GLY A 29 6.99 19.24 -25.16
CA GLY A 29 6.89 17.79 -24.98
C GLY A 29 5.46 17.29 -24.75
N GLU A 30 5.25 16.01 -25.05
CA GLU A 30 4.04 15.27 -24.71
C GLU A 30 3.77 15.30 -23.20
N VAL A 31 2.54 15.62 -22.78
CA VAL A 31 2.15 15.62 -21.35
C VAL A 31 1.75 14.22 -20.93
N LEU A 32 2.49 13.66 -19.99
CA LEU A 32 2.15 12.40 -19.34
C LEU A 32 1.34 12.69 -18.07
N ARG A 33 0.14 12.13 -17.97
CA ARG A 33 -0.73 12.31 -16.81
C ARG A 33 -0.62 11.13 -15.85
N VAL A 34 -0.35 11.41 -14.60
CA VAL A 34 -0.45 10.42 -13.51
C VAL A 34 -1.75 10.65 -12.74
N ILE A 35 -2.54 9.60 -12.62
CA ILE A 35 -3.81 9.64 -11.90
C ILE A 35 -3.87 8.54 -10.84
N PRO A 36 -4.65 8.71 -9.77
CA PRO A 36 -4.88 7.65 -8.79
C PRO A 36 -5.66 6.47 -9.40
N GLY A 37 -6.28 6.67 -10.55
CA GLY A 37 -7.16 5.73 -11.23
C GLY A 37 -8.53 5.65 -10.58
N ASP A 38 -9.50 5.16 -11.35
CA ASP A 38 -10.86 4.97 -10.84
C ASP A 38 -10.93 3.82 -9.83
N VAL A 39 -11.93 3.90 -8.97
CA VAL A 39 -12.30 2.76 -8.12
C VAL A 39 -13.04 1.76 -8.99
N VAL A 40 -12.44 0.59 -9.22
CA VAL A 40 -13.09 -0.53 -9.91
C VAL A 40 -13.59 -1.53 -8.89
N ARG A 41 -14.88 -1.76 -8.86
CA ARG A 41 -15.58 -2.70 -7.98
C ARG A 41 -15.64 -4.05 -8.68
N VAL A 42 -14.94 -5.04 -8.14
CA VAL A 42 -14.87 -6.39 -8.72
C VAL A 42 -15.78 -7.33 -7.95
N ALA A 43 -16.65 -8.05 -8.65
CA ALA A 43 -17.32 -9.22 -8.10
C ALA A 43 -16.72 -10.49 -8.70
N ALA A 44 -16.71 -11.56 -7.91
CA ALA A 44 -16.31 -12.89 -8.34
C ALA A 44 -17.49 -13.85 -8.40
N LEU A 45 -17.57 -14.62 -9.49
CA LEU A 45 -18.39 -15.81 -9.60
C LEU A 45 -17.46 -17.03 -9.59
N LEU A 46 -17.52 -17.85 -8.55
CA LEU A 46 -16.52 -18.87 -8.26
C LEU A 46 -17.08 -20.28 -8.38
N GLY A 47 -16.36 -21.15 -9.09
CA GLY A 47 -16.51 -22.60 -8.98
C GLY A 47 -16.05 -23.10 -7.59
N ARG A 48 -15.87 -24.41 -7.49
CA ARG A 48 -15.60 -25.10 -6.19
C ARG A 48 -14.19 -24.93 -5.66
N ASP A 49 -13.22 -24.59 -6.52
CA ASP A 49 -11.82 -24.54 -6.15
C ASP A 49 -11.52 -23.31 -5.27
N PRO A 50 -11.14 -23.51 -3.99
CA PRO A 50 -10.86 -22.40 -3.08
C PRO A 50 -9.62 -21.58 -3.47
N GLN A 51 -8.73 -22.10 -4.31
CA GLN A 51 -7.56 -21.38 -4.81
C GLN A 51 -7.95 -20.25 -5.76
N LEU A 52 -9.12 -20.34 -6.42
CA LEU A 52 -9.62 -19.30 -7.31
C LEU A 52 -9.87 -17.98 -6.56
N ALA A 53 -10.49 -18.04 -5.39
CA ALA A 53 -10.74 -16.85 -4.58
C ALA A 53 -9.43 -16.16 -4.16
N ARG A 54 -8.43 -16.95 -3.78
CA ARG A 54 -7.11 -16.42 -3.39
C ARG A 54 -6.38 -15.80 -4.59
N ALA A 55 -6.36 -16.47 -5.73
CA ALA A 55 -5.73 -15.95 -6.95
C ALA A 55 -6.39 -14.66 -7.44
N LEU A 56 -7.72 -14.58 -7.33
CA LEU A 56 -8.45 -13.35 -7.66
C LEU A 56 -8.13 -12.21 -6.67
N ALA A 57 -8.12 -12.49 -5.36
CA ALA A 57 -7.76 -11.50 -4.36
C ALA A 57 -6.36 -10.95 -4.60
N PHE A 58 -5.39 -11.82 -4.92
CA PHE A 58 -4.05 -11.41 -5.35
C PHE A 58 -4.11 -10.45 -6.55
N GLY A 59 -4.80 -10.83 -7.62
CA GLY A 59 -4.90 -10.00 -8.83
C GLY A 59 -5.61 -8.67 -8.57
N ALA A 60 -6.67 -8.66 -7.75
CA ALA A 60 -7.39 -7.45 -7.38
C ALA A 60 -6.50 -6.47 -6.60
N LEU A 61 -5.77 -6.95 -5.59
CA LEU A 61 -4.84 -6.15 -4.80
C LEU A 61 -3.69 -5.59 -5.64
N SER A 62 -3.07 -6.41 -6.51
CA SER A 62 -2.00 -5.97 -7.41
C SER A 62 -2.52 -5.04 -8.52
N GLY A 63 -3.78 -5.17 -8.92
CA GLY A 63 -4.44 -4.29 -9.88
C GLY A 63 -5.04 -3.03 -9.27
N GLY A 64 -4.99 -2.88 -7.93
CA GLY A 64 -5.57 -1.74 -7.21
C GLY A 64 -7.09 -1.65 -7.34
N ALA A 65 -7.78 -2.79 -7.42
CA ALA A 65 -9.23 -2.90 -7.51
C ALA A 65 -9.84 -3.37 -6.18
N SER A 66 -11.09 -2.99 -5.94
CA SER A 66 -11.82 -3.38 -4.73
C SER A 66 -12.65 -4.63 -4.98
N LEU A 67 -12.36 -5.73 -4.29
CA LEU A 67 -13.17 -6.94 -4.33
C LEU A 67 -14.40 -6.73 -3.43
N VAL A 68 -15.57 -6.51 -4.06
CA VAL A 68 -16.81 -6.13 -3.35
C VAL A 68 -17.78 -7.29 -3.12
N ALA A 69 -17.67 -8.36 -3.89
CA ALA A 69 -18.50 -9.54 -3.73
C ALA A 69 -17.77 -10.82 -4.15
N LEU A 70 -17.97 -11.88 -3.36
CA LEU A 70 -17.60 -13.25 -3.67
C LEU A 70 -18.86 -14.11 -3.64
N VAL A 71 -19.23 -14.69 -4.77
CA VAL A 71 -20.40 -15.56 -4.91
C VAL A 71 -19.94 -16.90 -5.47
N GLY A 72 -20.10 -17.94 -4.69
CA GLY A 72 -19.69 -19.30 -5.05
C GLY A 72 -20.88 -20.21 -5.38
N THR A 73 -20.62 -21.26 -6.15
CA THR A 73 -21.64 -22.29 -6.43
C THR A 73 -22.12 -22.99 -5.17
N HIS A 74 -21.36 -22.93 -4.08
CA HIS A 74 -21.64 -23.60 -2.78
C HIS A 74 -21.64 -22.65 -1.59
N ASP A 75 -21.96 -21.36 -1.80
CA ASP A 75 -21.97 -20.36 -0.72
C ASP A 75 -23.23 -20.40 0.17
N GLY A 76 -24.12 -21.36 -0.07
CA GLY A 76 -25.35 -21.57 0.72
C GLY A 76 -26.47 -20.57 0.39
N ARG A 77 -26.25 -19.57 -0.47
CA ARG A 77 -27.26 -18.59 -0.87
C ARG A 77 -28.19 -19.16 -1.94
N THR A 78 -29.45 -18.79 -1.89
CA THR A 78 -30.42 -19.03 -2.96
C THR A 78 -30.12 -18.12 -4.16
N PHE A 79 -30.70 -18.42 -5.31
CA PHE A 79 -30.61 -17.61 -6.53
C PHE A 79 -30.99 -16.13 -6.26
N VAL A 80 -32.09 -15.90 -5.55
CA VAL A 80 -32.60 -14.55 -5.24
C VAL A 80 -31.64 -13.79 -4.32
N GLU A 81 -31.11 -14.46 -3.29
CA GLU A 81 -30.14 -13.87 -2.38
C GLU A 81 -28.82 -13.51 -3.07
N ARG A 82 -28.33 -14.36 -4.00
CA ARG A 82 -27.16 -14.07 -4.85
C ARG A 82 -27.40 -12.84 -5.71
N GLY A 83 -28.56 -12.76 -6.38
CA GLY A 83 -28.94 -11.59 -7.18
C GLY A 83 -29.05 -10.30 -6.34
N ALA A 84 -29.65 -10.38 -5.14
CA ALA A 84 -29.74 -9.25 -4.23
C ALA A 84 -28.36 -8.78 -3.74
N PHE A 85 -27.47 -9.70 -3.39
CA PHE A 85 -26.10 -9.41 -2.96
C PHE A 85 -25.28 -8.75 -4.07
N LEU A 86 -25.38 -9.25 -5.32
CA LEU A 86 -24.71 -8.66 -6.47
C LEU A 86 -25.27 -7.28 -6.82
N ARG A 87 -26.58 -7.06 -6.66
CA ARG A 87 -27.21 -5.75 -6.85
C ARG A 87 -26.71 -4.73 -5.85
N GLU A 88 -26.58 -5.09 -4.57
CA GLU A 88 -26.03 -4.25 -3.53
C GLU A 88 -24.54 -3.96 -3.77
N ALA A 89 -23.81 -4.96 -4.21
CA ALA A 89 -22.38 -4.84 -4.55
C ALA A 89 -22.13 -3.89 -5.74
N GLN A 90 -23.05 -3.75 -6.69
CA GLN A 90 -22.91 -2.91 -7.90
C GLN A 90 -21.52 -3.02 -8.56
N PRO A 91 -21.10 -4.19 -9.03
CA PRO A 91 -19.77 -4.37 -9.59
C PRO A 91 -19.63 -3.66 -10.94
N ASP A 92 -18.45 -3.06 -11.19
CA ASP A 92 -18.07 -2.55 -12.51
C ASP A 92 -17.54 -3.67 -13.41
N LEU A 93 -16.88 -4.63 -12.77
CA LEU A 93 -16.27 -5.79 -13.41
C LEU A 93 -16.65 -7.06 -12.64
N VAL A 94 -16.92 -8.11 -13.38
CA VAL A 94 -17.18 -9.45 -12.84
C VAL A 94 -16.11 -10.41 -13.37
N VAL A 95 -15.53 -11.23 -12.50
CA VAL A 95 -14.60 -12.28 -12.89
C VAL A 95 -15.25 -13.63 -12.59
N ALA A 96 -15.58 -14.39 -13.63
CA ALA A 96 -16.15 -15.72 -13.53
C ALA A 96 -15.03 -16.76 -13.69
N LEU A 97 -14.85 -17.61 -12.68
CA LEU A 97 -13.74 -18.52 -12.56
C LEU A 97 -14.20 -19.97 -12.34
N ALA A 98 -13.81 -20.85 -13.24
CA ALA A 98 -13.99 -22.30 -13.08
C ALA A 98 -12.76 -23.05 -13.55
N THR A 99 -12.44 -24.14 -12.88
CA THR A 99 -11.31 -25.02 -13.21
C THR A 99 -11.78 -26.34 -13.85
N ASP A 100 -13.03 -26.70 -13.68
CA ASP A 100 -13.61 -27.98 -14.08
C ASP A 100 -14.96 -27.75 -14.78
N ARG A 101 -15.27 -28.61 -15.76
CA ARG A 101 -16.57 -28.67 -16.41
C ARG A 101 -17.72 -28.97 -15.44
N ARG A 102 -17.45 -29.62 -14.31
CA ARG A 102 -18.43 -29.87 -13.25
C ARG A 102 -18.98 -28.58 -12.63
N ASP A 103 -18.25 -27.49 -12.71
CA ASP A 103 -18.68 -26.18 -12.24
C ASP A 103 -19.52 -25.41 -13.28
N ALA A 104 -19.63 -25.93 -14.52
CA ALA A 104 -20.24 -25.21 -15.63
C ALA A 104 -21.69 -24.78 -15.35
N ASP A 105 -22.53 -25.71 -14.88
CA ASP A 105 -23.94 -25.43 -14.62
C ASP A 105 -24.10 -24.43 -13.47
N GLY A 106 -23.35 -24.61 -12.38
CA GLY A 106 -23.35 -23.68 -11.26
C GLY A 106 -22.84 -22.29 -11.64
N LEU A 107 -21.81 -22.18 -12.49
CA LEU A 107 -21.29 -20.90 -12.93
C LEU A 107 -22.28 -20.16 -13.87
N VAL A 108 -23.00 -20.89 -14.69
CA VAL A 108 -24.10 -20.35 -15.54
C VAL A 108 -25.24 -19.85 -14.66
N GLU A 109 -25.65 -20.60 -13.63
CA GLU A 109 -26.65 -20.15 -12.65
C GLU A 109 -26.21 -18.85 -11.94
N LEU A 110 -24.91 -18.74 -11.54
CA LEU A 110 -24.37 -17.52 -10.96
C LEU A 110 -24.40 -16.34 -11.95
N ALA A 111 -24.14 -16.57 -13.24
CA ALA A 111 -24.23 -15.55 -14.27
C ALA A 111 -25.69 -15.09 -14.49
N GLU A 112 -26.66 -15.99 -14.40
CA GLU A 112 -28.08 -15.64 -14.42
C GLU A 112 -28.50 -14.83 -13.21
N ALA A 113 -28.00 -15.18 -12.00
CA ALA A 113 -28.22 -14.39 -10.80
C ALA A 113 -27.59 -12.98 -10.90
N LEU A 114 -26.41 -12.85 -11.53
CA LEU A 114 -25.80 -11.56 -11.87
C LEU A 114 -26.70 -10.74 -12.79
N ARG A 115 -27.16 -11.34 -13.88
CA ARG A 115 -28.07 -10.69 -14.84
C ARG A 115 -29.33 -10.17 -14.13
N PHE A 116 -29.93 -10.99 -13.27
CA PHE A 116 -31.09 -10.62 -12.49
C PHE A 116 -30.80 -9.47 -11.52
N GLY A 117 -29.72 -9.59 -10.75
CA GLY A 117 -29.34 -8.59 -9.74
C GLY A 117 -28.94 -7.25 -10.35
N CYS A 118 -28.19 -7.26 -11.45
CA CYS A 118 -27.62 -6.06 -12.09
C CYS A 118 -28.46 -5.56 -13.29
N ALA A 119 -29.68 -6.05 -13.50
CA ALA A 119 -30.50 -5.73 -14.68
C ALA A 119 -30.73 -4.22 -14.89
N GLN A 120 -30.80 -3.45 -13.83
CA GLN A 120 -31.00 -1.99 -13.85
C GLN A 120 -29.71 -1.17 -13.78
N GLN A 121 -28.56 -1.81 -13.57
CA GLN A 121 -27.28 -1.12 -13.49
C GLN A 121 -26.90 -0.56 -14.86
N ARG A 122 -26.37 0.65 -14.90
CA ARG A 122 -25.85 1.27 -16.12
C ARG A 122 -24.52 1.98 -15.82
N PRO A 123 -23.42 1.70 -16.52
CA PRO A 123 -23.30 0.60 -17.49
C PRO A 123 -23.43 -0.78 -16.84
N LEU A 124 -23.75 -1.81 -17.64
CA LEU A 124 -23.71 -3.20 -17.18
C LEU A 124 -22.27 -3.61 -16.87
N PRO A 125 -22.05 -4.49 -15.88
CA PRO A 125 -20.72 -4.95 -15.56
C PRO A 125 -20.08 -5.70 -16.72
N HIS A 126 -18.81 -5.48 -16.97
CA HIS A 126 -18.01 -6.27 -17.89
C HIS A 126 -17.66 -7.61 -17.23
N ILE A 127 -17.72 -8.71 -17.98
CA ILE A 127 -17.49 -10.07 -17.47
C ILE A 127 -16.20 -10.64 -18.07
N LEU A 128 -15.22 -10.93 -17.25
CA LEU A 128 -14.03 -11.69 -17.60
C LEU A 128 -14.24 -13.16 -17.22
N VAL A 129 -14.01 -14.07 -18.15
CA VAL A 129 -14.24 -15.51 -17.92
C VAL A 129 -12.94 -16.28 -18.02
N SER A 130 -12.50 -16.85 -16.90
CA SER A 130 -11.40 -17.80 -16.83
C SER A 130 -11.95 -19.22 -16.69
N ALA A 131 -12.34 -19.78 -17.82
CA ALA A 131 -12.89 -21.11 -17.97
C ALA A 131 -12.73 -21.58 -19.43
N ASP A 132 -13.09 -22.84 -19.72
CA ASP A 132 -13.04 -23.33 -21.09
C ASP A 132 -14.07 -22.61 -21.99
N GLU A 133 -13.86 -22.73 -23.32
CA GLU A 133 -14.67 -22.07 -24.33
C GLU A 133 -16.16 -22.41 -24.22
N SER A 134 -16.48 -23.65 -23.88
CA SER A 134 -17.87 -24.11 -23.79
C SER A 134 -18.62 -23.42 -22.64
N ILE A 135 -17.96 -23.25 -21.51
CA ILE A 135 -18.49 -22.52 -20.33
C ILE A 135 -18.66 -21.04 -20.68
N ARG A 136 -17.65 -20.43 -21.31
CA ARG A 136 -17.69 -19.03 -21.73
C ARG A 136 -18.87 -18.77 -22.68
N ALA A 137 -19.07 -19.62 -23.65
CA ALA A 137 -20.21 -19.50 -24.61
C ALA A 137 -21.57 -19.60 -23.89
N ARG A 138 -21.72 -20.47 -22.91
CA ARG A 138 -22.93 -20.59 -22.09
C ARG A 138 -23.20 -19.36 -21.23
N ILE A 139 -22.14 -18.79 -20.61
CA ILE A 139 -22.26 -17.53 -19.86
C ILE A 139 -22.68 -16.39 -20.80
N ALA A 140 -22.10 -16.33 -22.00
CA ALA A 140 -22.46 -15.33 -22.99
C ALA A 140 -23.94 -15.45 -23.42
N ALA A 141 -24.43 -16.66 -23.58
CA ALA A 141 -25.87 -16.89 -23.86
C ALA A 141 -26.77 -16.44 -22.69
N SER A 142 -26.33 -16.63 -21.45
CA SER A 142 -27.07 -16.21 -20.24
C SER A 142 -27.02 -14.70 -19.98
N CYS A 143 -25.98 -14.00 -20.44
CA CYS A 143 -25.76 -12.57 -20.24
C CYS A 143 -25.55 -11.81 -21.56
N PRO A 144 -26.53 -11.84 -22.53
CA PRO A 144 -26.30 -11.37 -23.88
C PRO A 144 -26.08 -9.85 -24.00
N ALA A 145 -26.46 -9.07 -23.00
CA ALA A 145 -26.25 -7.62 -22.97
C ALA A 145 -24.92 -7.19 -22.34
N ASN A 146 -24.17 -8.13 -21.74
CA ASN A 146 -22.87 -7.84 -21.11
C ASN A 146 -21.74 -8.04 -22.12
N THR A 147 -20.68 -7.23 -21.98
CA THR A 147 -19.42 -7.50 -22.67
C THR A 147 -18.71 -8.65 -21.97
N ILE A 148 -18.35 -9.69 -22.71
CA ILE A 148 -17.71 -10.91 -22.19
C ILE A 148 -16.36 -11.10 -22.86
N GLU A 149 -15.33 -11.32 -22.07
CA GLU A 149 -13.96 -11.47 -22.53
C GLU A 149 -13.29 -12.69 -21.87
N ALA A 150 -12.46 -13.38 -22.63
CA ALA A 150 -11.68 -14.50 -22.11
C ALA A 150 -10.53 -14.00 -21.22
N LEU A 151 -10.32 -14.70 -20.11
CA LEU A 151 -9.17 -14.50 -19.22
C LEU A 151 -8.43 -15.83 -19.10
N PRO A 152 -7.09 -15.85 -19.22
CA PRO A 152 -6.29 -17.04 -18.90
C PRO A 152 -6.49 -17.50 -17.45
N ASP A 153 -6.11 -18.74 -17.15
CA ASP A 153 -6.23 -19.28 -15.79
C ASP A 153 -5.49 -18.42 -14.75
N VAL A 154 -6.23 -17.76 -13.89
CA VAL A 154 -5.71 -16.82 -12.88
C VAL A 154 -4.79 -17.47 -11.83
N ARG A 155 -4.76 -18.80 -11.74
CA ARG A 155 -3.82 -19.53 -10.87
C ARG A 155 -2.41 -19.52 -11.45
N THR A 156 -2.27 -19.31 -12.75
CA THR A 156 -0.96 -19.19 -13.42
C THR A 156 -0.40 -17.76 -13.30
N PRO A 157 0.92 -17.58 -13.35
CA PRO A 157 1.52 -16.24 -13.41
C PRO A 157 0.96 -15.39 -14.57
N ALA A 158 0.89 -15.95 -15.78
CA ALA A 158 0.39 -15.26 -16.97
C ALA A 158 -1.08 -14.84 -16.81
N GLY A 159 -1.93 -15.67 -16.19
CA GLY A 159 -3.34 -15.33 -15.94
C GLY A 159 -3.49 -14.21 -14.90
N ARG A 160 -2.65 -14.20 -13.86
CA ARG A 160 -2.63 -13.10 -12.89
C ARG A 160 -2.18 -11.79 -13.53
N GLU A 161 -1.12 -11.82 -14.34
CA GLU A 161 -0.65 -10.64 -15.09
C GLU A 161 -1.73 -10.11 -16.02
N ALA A 162 -2.42 -10.98 -16.76
CA ALA A 162 -3.53 -10.60 -17.63
C ALA A 162 -4.68 -9.95 -16.85
N LEU A 163 -5.05 -10.51 -15.68
CA LEU A 163 -6.06 -9.91 -14.81
C LEU A 163 -5.63 -8.52 -14.33
N VAL A 164 -4.41 -8.38 -13.81
CA VAL A 164 -3.86 -7.10 -13.35
C VAL A 164 -3.86 -6.06 -14.48
N ALA A 165 -3.37 -6.44 -15.67
CA ALA A 165 -3.36 -5.57 -16.84
C ALA A 165 -4.76 -5.10 -17.22
N ARG A 166 -5.75 -5.99 -17.14
CA ARG A 166 -7.15 -5.65 -17.45
C ARG A 166 -7.76 -4.71 -16.41
N LEU A 167 -7.53 -4.98 -15.13
CA LEU A 167 -7.99 -4.11 -14.05
C LEU A 167 -7.40 -2.69 -14.19
N ARG A 168 -6.11 -2.59 -14.48
CA ARG A 168 -5.43 -1.31 -14.71
C ARG A 168 -5.97 -0.59 -15.94
N ALA A 169 -6.28 -1.31 -17.02
CA ALA A 169 -6.89 -0.74 -18.22
C ALA A 169 -8.27 -0.12 -17.92
N VAL A 170 -9.12 -0.81 -17.17
CA VAL A 170 -10.41 -0.30 -16.72
C VAL A 170 -10.24 0.95 -15.83
N ARG A 171 -9.29 0.93 -14.90
CA ARG A 171 -8.99 2.07 -14.01
C ARG A 171 -8.52 3.33 -14.75
N ARG A 172 -7.86 3.18 -15.91
CA ARG A 172 -7.44 4.32 -16.75
C ARG A 172 -8.59 4.91 -17.57
N ARG A 173 -9.77 4.30 -17.64
CA ARG A 173 -10.90 4.70 -18.52
C ARG A 173 -10.49 4.95 -19.96
N ALA A 174 -9.63 4.12 -20.52
CA ALA A 174 -9.15 4.23 -21.91
C ALA A 174 -8.60 5.64 -22.30
N GLN A 175 -8.15 6.42 -21.35
CA GLN A 175 -7.48 7.71 -21.61
C GLN A 175 -6.06 7.45 -22.12
N GLY A 176 -5.65 8.15 -23.18
CA GLY A 176 -4.42 7.85 -23.92
C GLY A 176 -3.15 7.90 -23.06
N ASN A 177 -2.65 9.08 -22.75
CA ASN A 177 -1.32 9.27 -22.14
C ASN A 177 -1.35 9.30 -20.61
N VAL A 178 -1.98 8.26 -20.02
CA VAL A 178 -2.21 8.16 -18.58
C VAL A 178 -1.47 6.98 -17.98
N VAL A 179 -0.76 7.21 -16.86
CA VAL A 179 -0.15 6.21 -15.99
C VAL A 179 -0.88 6.23 -14.65
N LEU A 180 -1.16 5.07 -14.08
CA LEU A 180 -1.69 4.99 -12.72
C LEU A 180 -0.57 5.28 -11.72
N ARG A 181 -0.90 5.92 -10.59
CA ARG A 181 0.08 6.23 -9.53
C ARG A 181 0.78 4.98 -9.01
N ASP A 182 0.05 3.90 -8.82
CA ASP A 182 0.60 2.61 -8.37
C ASP A 182 1.57 2.01 -9.41
N GLU A 183 1.27 2.08 -10.71
CA GLU A 183 2.19 1.65 -11.76
C GLU A 183 3.47 2.50 -11.79
N ALA A 184 3.34 3.80 -11.61
CA ALA A 184 4.49 4.70 -11.52
C ALA A 184 5.37 4.33 -10.32
N LEU A 185 4.78 4.09 -9.14
CA LEU A 185 5.51 3.72 -7.95
C LEU A 185 6.17 2.33 -8.05
N GLU A 186 5.52 1.36 -8.69
CA GLU A 186 6.13 0.06 -8.99
C GLU A 186 7.34 0.18 -9.92
N ALA A 187 7.23 1.03 -10.95
CA ALA A 187 8.34 1.29 -11.85
C ALA A 187 9.51 2.00 -11.15
N ALA A 188 9.22 2.98 -10.29
CA ALA A 188 10.23 3.64 -9.47
C ALA A 188 10.91 2.68 -8.50
N ALA A 189 10.14 1.87 -7.77
CA ALA A 189 10.68 0.88 -6.84
C ALA A 189 11.59 -0.14 -7.55
N ARG A 190 11.18 -0.60 -8.75
CA ARG A 190 12.01 -1.47 -9.59
C ARG A 190 13.33 -0.81 -9.96
N ALA A 191 13.28 0.43 -10.43
CA ALA A 191 14.49 1.15 -10.82
C ALA A 191 15.43 1.34 -9.63
N MET A 192 14.89 1.70 -8.46
CA MET A 192 15.66 1.83 -7.21
C MET A 192 16.30 0.51 -6.79
N ALA A 193 15.59 -0.62 -6.86
CA ALA A 193 16.12 -1.91 -6.46
C ALA A 193 17.25 -2.38 -7.40
N VAL A 194 17.11 -2.16 -8.71
CA VAL A 194 18.15 -2.46 -9.70
C VAL A 194 19.39 -1.59 -9.48
N GLU A 195 19.21 -0.27 -9.24
CA GLU A 195 20.31 0.67 -9.00
C GLU A 195 21.04 0.37 -7.68
N ALA A 196 20.29 0.17 -6.60
CA ALA A 196 20.82 -0.15 -5.28
C ALA A 196 21.40 -1.58 -5.20
N LYS A 197 21.08 -2.46 -6.15
CA LYS A 197 21.37 -3.91 -6.12
C LYS A 197 20.92 -4.57 -4.84
N ALA A 198 19.77 -4.15 -4.33
CA ALA A 198 19.21 -4.55 -3.06
C ALA A 198 17.68 -4.53 -3.10
N ASP A 199 17.06 -5.28 -2.21
CA ASP A 199 15.61 -5.25 -2.04
C ASP A 199 15.16 -3.88 -1.52
N VAL A 200 14.11 -3.34 -2.12
CA VAL A 200 13.48 -2.06 -1.75
C VAL A 200 12.03 -2.29 -1.41
N VAL A 201 11.60 -1.75 -0.27
CA VAL A 201 10.19 -1.61 0.06
C VAL A 201 9.78 -0.16 -0.03
N LEU A 202 8.73 0.12 -0.79
CA LEU A 202 8.14 1.44 -0.89
C LEU A 202 6.78 1.44 -0.20
N LEU A 203 6.59 2.36 0.75
CA LEU A 203 5.33 2.60 1.45
C LEU A 203 4.77 3.94 1.02
N ASP A 204 3.70 3.93 0.24
CA ASP A 204 2.96 5.13 -0.18
C ASP A 204 1.64 5.21 0.57
N VAL A 205 1.43 6.30 1.30
CA VAL A 205 0.16 6.61 1.95
C VAL A 205 -0.31 7.96 1.46
N THR A 206 -1.43 7.97 0.77
CA THR A 206 -2.07 9.20 0.27
C THR A 206 -3.37 9.53 1.02
N GLY A 207 -4.07 10.56 0.62
CA GLY A 207 -5.41 10.85 1.12
C GLY A 207 -6.41 9.74 0.83
N GLY A 208 -6.32 9.08 -0.34
CA GLY A 208 -7.30 8.10 -0.83
C GLY A 208 -6.84 6.65 -0.89
N ALA A 209 -5.53 6.38 -0.81
CA ALA A 209 -5.00 5.05 -1.02
C ALA A 209 -3.72 4.79 -0.23
N THR A 210 -3.44 3.51 -0.02
CA THR A 210 -2.17 3.02 0.53
C THR A 210 -1.62 1.94 -0.38
N SER A 211 -0.33 2.01 -0.65
CA SER A 211 0.41 1.02 -1.43
C SER A 211 1.61 0.52 -0.66
N VAL A 212 1.83 -0.78 -0.71
CA VAL A 212 3.05 -1.45 -0.24
C VAL A 212 3.66 -2.17 -1.44
N ILE A 213 4.87 -1.81 -1.80
CA ILE A 213 5.53 -2.32 -2.99
C ILE A 213 6.89 -2.89 -2.57
N HIS A 214 7.13 -4.15 -2.90
CA HIS A 214 8.42 -4.80 -2.74
C HIS A 214 9.04 -5.03 -4.12
N ALA A 215 10.21 -4.48 -4.33
CA ALA A 215 11.00 -4.63 -5.54
C ALA A 215 12.34 -5.29 -5.26
N ARG A 216 12.76 -6.17 -6.15
CA ARG A 216 14.02 -6.92 -6.04
C ARG A 216 15.02 -6.49 -7.10
N PRO A 217 16.33 -6.74 -6.88
CA PRO A 217 17.40 -6.40 -7.84
C PRO A 217 17.25 -7.06 -9.22
N ASP A 218 16.58 -8.22 -9.28
CA ASP A 218 16.26 -8.91 -10.53
C ASP A 218 15.15 -8.25 -11.36
N GLY A 219 14.60 -7.14 -10.84
CA GLY A 219 13.50 -6.39 -11.45
C GLY A 219 12.11 -6.93 -11.15
N ALA A 220 11.99 -8.00 -10.33
CA ALA A 220 10.69 -8.48 -9.90
C ALA A 220 10.05 -7.49 -8.91
N VAL A 221 8.76 -7.27 -9.07
CA VAL A 221 7.98 -6.35 -8.22
C VAL A 221 6.68 -7.02 -7.79
N VAL A 222 6.36 -6.87 -6.52
CA VAL A 222 5.07 -7.23 -5.93
C VAL A 222 4.48 -5.98 -5.30
N GLY A 223 3.39 -5.48 -5.88
CA GLY A 223 2.65 -4.32 -5.37
C GLY A 223 1.30 -4.74 -4.81
N VAL A 224 0.91 -4.11 -3.71
CA VAL A 224 -0.40 -4.23 -3.07
C VAL A 224 -0.97 -2.83 -2.88
N HIS A 225 -2.15 -2.60 -3.44
CA HIS A 225 -2.74 -1.28 -3.52
C HIS A 225 -4.18 -1.31 -3.03
N GLU A 226 -4.51 -0.52 -2.03
CA GLU A 226 -5.88 -0.42 -1.50
C GLU A 226 -6.35 1.02 -1.34
N ARG A 227 -7.66 1.20 -1.43
CA ARG A 227 -8.34 2.48 -1.23
C ARG A 227 -8.56 2.80 0.24
N LEU A 228 -7.49 2.67 1.02
CA LEU A 228 -7.39 3.03 2.42
C LEU A 228 -6.38 4.18 2.55
N GLY A 229 -6.81 5.34 2.98
CA GLY A 229 -5.95 6.52 3.03
C GLY A 229 -6.28 7.45 4.19
N VAL A 230 -5.43 8.44 4.41
CA VAL A 230 -5.51 9.32 5.59
C VAL A 230 -6.27 10.62 5.34
N GLY A 231 -6.85 10.78 4.16
CA GLY A 231 -7.66 11.94 3.73
C GLY A 231 -9.04 11.50 3.27
N ALA A 232 -9.33 11.56 1.97
CA ALA A 232 -10.63 11.20 1.37
C ALA A 232 -11.12 9.79 1.69
N ALA A 233 -10.24 8.87 2.07
CA ALA A 233 -10.59 7.52 2.48
C ALA A 233 -10.40 7.25 4.00
N ALA A 234 -10.32 8.30 4.82
CA ALA A 234 -10.13 8.15 6.26
C ALA A 234 -11.29 7.40 6.95
N ASP A 235 -12.52 7.64 6.50
CA ASP A 235 -13.71 6.93 6.94
C ASP A 235 -13.69 5.44 6.59
N ARG A 236 -13.13 5.08 5.43
CA ARG A 236 -12.95 3.69 5.01
C ARG A 236 -11.95 2.94 5.89
N VAL A 237 -10.86 3.63 6.31
CA VAL A 237 -9.92 3.04 7.27
C VAL A 237 -10.64 2.73 8.59
N VAL A 238 -11.47 3.66 9.10
CA VAL A 238 -12.25 3.42 10.32
C VAL A 238 -13.30 2.34 10.13
N ALA A 239 -14.00 2.33 9.00
CA ALA A 239 -14.98 1.28 8.69
C ALA A 239 -14.32 -0.11 8.62
N ARG A 240 -13.09 -0.19 8.13
CA ARG A 240 -12.34 -1.45 8.01
C ARG A 240 -11.70 -1.90 9.32
N ALA A 241 -11.05 -0.98 10.03
CA ALA A 241 -10.28 -1.26 11.23
C ALA A 241 -11.15 -1.27 12.51
N GLY A 242 -12.19 -0.45 12.53
CA GLY A 242 -12.90 -0.07 13.75
C GLY A 242 -12.27 1.14 14.43
N LEU A 243 -13.11 1.99 14.98
CA LEU A 243 -12.69 3.25 15.63
C LEU A 243 -11.72 3.01 16.80
N ASP A 244 -11.93 1.95 17.58
CA ASP A 244 -11.08 1.63 18.73
C ASP A 244 -9.65 1.24 18.33
N ARG A 245 -9.48 0.61 17.18
CA ARG A 245 -8.16 0.30 16.65
C ARG A 245 -7.41 1.56 16.23
N VAL A 246 -8.09 2.55 15.67
CA VAL A 246 -7.48 3.86 15.36
C VAL A 246 -7.18 4.61 16.66
N ARG A 247 -8.15 4.65 17.61
CA ARG A 247 -8.01 5.34 18.90
C ARG A 247 -6.83 4.84 19.73
N ARG A 248 -6.51 3.54 19.67
CA ARG A 248 -5.40 2.96 20.45
C ARG A 248 -4.02 3.57 20.16
N TRP A 249 -3.83 4.21 19.02
CA TRP A 249 -2.57 4.86 18.64
C TRP A 249 -2.45 6.30 19.13
N ILE A 250 -3.51 6.88 19.67
CA ILE A 250 -3.54 8.27 20.13
C ILE A 250 -3.01 8.35 21.57
N PRO A 251 -1.94 9.13 21.83
CA PRO A 251 -1.29 9.16 23.15
C PRO A 251 -2.04 10.06 24.16
N ARG A 252 -3.38 10.07 24.09
CA ARG A 252 -4.27 10.78 24.99
C ARG A 252 -5.67 10.16 24.96
N ALA A 253 -6.44 10.39 26.02
CA ALA A 253 -7.84 10.01 26.02
C ALA A 253 -8.65 10.89 25.05
N VAL A 254 -9.46 10.27 24.20
CA VAL A 254 -10.36 10.93 23.26
C VAL A 254 -11.66 10.18 23.22
N GLU A 255 -12.77 10.92 23.35
CA GLU A 255 -14.12 10.36 23.25
C GLU A 255 -14.42 9.91 21.82
N ALA A 256 -15.10 8.77 21.69
CA ALA A 256 -15.41 8.15 20.41
C ALA A 256 -16.17 9.09 19.44
N PRO A 257 -17.22 9.82 19.85
CA PRO A 257 -17.92 10.74 18.95
C PRO A 257 -17.03 11.88 18.44
N ALA A 258 -16.21 12.47 19.31
CA ALA A 258 -15.29 13.55 18.92
C ALA A 258 -14.20 13.07 17.96
N LEU A 259 -13.74 11.81 18.10
CA LEU A 259 -12.79 11.23 17.17
C LEU A 259 -13.44 10.95 15.81
N LEU A 260 -14.66 10.40 15.80
CA LEU A 260 -15.40 10.09 14.59
C LEU A 260 -15.72 11.36 13.77
N GLU A 261 -16.12 12.45 14.44
CA GLU A 261 -16.30 13.75 13.79
C GLU A 261 -15.02 14.21 13.07
N ARG A 262 -13.87 14.07 13.71
CA ARG A 262 -12.58 14.43 13.11
C ARG A 262 -12.24 13.55 11.89
N VAL A 263 -12.58 12.27 11.92
CA VAL A 263 -12.41 11.36 10.78
C VAL A 263 -13.28 11.83 9.61
N PHE A 264 -14.55 12.14 9.82
CA PHE A 264 -15.43 12.65 8.76
C PHE A 264 -15.00 14.01 8.23
N ASN A 265 -14.55 14.91 9.10
CA ASN A 265 -13.99 16.19 8.70
C ASN A 265 -12.73 15.98 7.84
N ARG A 266 -11.89 15.00 8.20
CA ARG A 266 -10.70 14.63 7.40
C ARG A 266 -11.09 14.08 6.03
N ALA A 267 -12.09 13.22 5.94
CA ALA A 267 -12.59 12.69 4.67
C ALA A 267 -13.19 13.80 3.78
N ARG A 268 -13.87 14.76 4.39
CA ARG A 268 -14.48 15.90 3.68
C ARG A 268 -13.45 16.92 3.19
N TRP A 269 -12.35 17.10 3.93
CA TRP A 269 -11.28 18.06 3.63
C TRP A 269 -9.93 17.31 3.53
N PRO A 270 -9.75 16.49 2.49
CA PRO A 270 -8.63 15.55 2.43
C PRO A 270 -7.24 16.21 2.40
N ASP A 271 -7.14 17.42 1.86
CA ASP A 271 -5.88 18.16 1.75
C ASP A 271 -5.57 19.06 2.96
N ALA A 272 -6.46 19.10 3.96
CA ALA A 272 -6.21 19.89 5.15
C ALA A 272 -4.94 19.42 5.88
N ILE A 273 -4.08 20.37 6.23
CA ILE A 273 -2.89 20.12 7.04
C ILE A 273 -3.32 19.97 8.51
N PRO A 274 -2.79 18.95 9.23
CA PRO A 274 -3.08 18.80 10.65
C PRO A 274 -2.68 20.04 11.46
N ALA A 275 -3.67 20.81 11.95
CA ALA A 275 -3.44 22.05 12.67
C ALA A 275 -3.28 21.86 14.20
N SER A 276 -3.35 20.62 14.69
CA SER A 276 -3.20 20.30 16.11
C SER A 276 -2.51 18.95 16.29
N VAL A 277 -1.94 18.74 17.48
CA VAL A 277 -1.33 17.46 17.84
C VAL A 277 -2.31 16.30 17.76
N LEU A 278 -3.57 16.53 18.14
CA LEU A 278 -4.60 15.49 18.00
C LEU A 278 -4.90 15.17 16.53
N ALA A 279 -4.98 16.17 15.65
CA ALA A 279 -5.18 15.97 14.23
C ALA A 279 -4.00 15.21 13.59
N LEU A 280 -2.77 15.56 13.99
CA LEU A 280 -1.54 14.86 13.57
C LEU A 280 -1.51 13.42 14.09
N SER A 281 -1.83 13.20 15.37
CA SER A 281 -1.89 11.86 15.95
C SER A 281 -2.95 11.00 15.28
N LEU A 282 -4.09 11.59 14.89
CA LEU A 282 -5.13 10.89 14.12
C LEU A 282 -4.61 10.50 12.72
N GLU A 283 -3.95 11.41 12.00
CA GLU A 283 -3.38 11.10 10.68
C GLU A 283 -2.37 9.94 10.76
N MET A 284 -1.48 9.99 11.74
CA MET A 284 -0.53 8.91 12.00
C MET A 284 -1.21 7.60 12.40
N ALA A 285 -2.30 7.65 13.16
CA ALA A 285 -3.09 6.47 13.54
C ALA A 285 -3.79 5.83 12.33
N LEU A 286 -4.39 6.64 11.47
CA LEU A 286 -5.01 6.20 10.22
C LEU A 286 -3.98 5.57 9.28
N ALA A 287 -2.78 6.16 9.14
CA ALA A 287 -1.71 5.61 8.32
C ALA A 287 -1.27 4.21 8.81
N ARG A 288 -1.13 4.03 10.14
CA ARG A 288 -0.80 2.73 10.72
C ARG A 288 -1.84 1.66 10.39
N GLU A 289 -3.11 1.98 10.62
CA GLU A 289 -4.18 1.01 10.36
C GLU A 289 -4.34 0.75 8.84
N ALA A 290 -4.19 1.75 7.99
CA ALA A 290 -4.21 1.56 6.54
C ALA A 290 -3.11 0.60 6.07
N ILE A 291 -1.86 0.83 6.46
CA ILE A 291 -0.73 -0.06 6.10
C ILE A 291 -0.94 -1.45 6.68
N ALA A 292 -1.35 -1.56 7.96
CA ALA A 292 -1.57 -2.85 8.60
C ALA A 292 -2.65 -3.69 7.88
N HIS A 293 -3.71 -3.03 7.39
CA HIS A 293 -4.75 -3.71 6.61
C HIS A 293 -4.25 -4.16 5.24
N VAL A 294 -3.50 -3.32 4.53
CA VAL A 294 -2.87 -3.68 3.24
C VAL A 294 -1.97 -4.91 3.41
N LEU A 295 -1.13 -4.95 4.44
CA LEU A 295 -0.27 -6.10 4.74
C LEU A 295 -1.09 -7.36 5.07
N ALA A 296 -2.13 -7.23 5.90
CA ALA A 296 -3.00 -8.36 6.24
C ALA A 296 -3.81 -8.88 5.05
N ASP A 297 -4.23 -8.02 4.14
CA ASP A 297 -4.93 -8.42 2.92
C ASP A 297 -3.99 -9.12 1.93
N ALA A 298 -2.75 -8.65 1.82
CA ALA A 298 -1.71 -9.31 1.05
C ALA A 298 -1.45 -10.74 1.56
N GLU A 299 -1.30 -10.91 2.87
CA GLU A 299 -1.09 -12.22 3.49
C GLU A 299 -2.30 -13.16 3.23
N ARG A 300 -3.53 -12.66 3.40
CA ARG A 300 -4.74 -13.44 3.10
C ARG A 300 -4.85 -13.84 1.64
N ALA A 301 -4.39 -12.99 0.72
CA ALA A 301 -4.30 -13.31 -0.70
C ALA A 301 -3.16 -14.28 -1.04
N GLY A 302 -2.34 -14.66 -0.06
CA GLY A 302 -1.19 -15.55 -0.25
C GLY A 302 0.01 -14.86 -0.90
N MET A 303 0.09 -13.53 -0.80
CA MET A 303 1.26 -12.77 -1.22
C MET A 303 2.30 -12.83 -0.10
N SER A 304 3.43 -13.48 -0.35
CA SER A 304 4.51 -13.47 0.64
C SER A 304 5.25 -12.13 0.57
N LEU A 305 5.09 -11.34 1.62
CA LEU A 305 5.89 -10.14 1.86
C LEU A 305 7.03 -10.39 2.86
N GLU A 306 7.24 -11.65 3.27
CA GLU A 306 8.30 -12.02 4.22
C GLU A 306 9.71 -11.58 3.76
N PRO A 307 10.10 -11.73 2.49
CA PRO A 307 11.36 -11.16 1.99
C PRO A 307 11.44 -9.64 2.11
N ALA A 308 10.29 -8.94 2.05
CA ALA A 308 10.24 -7.49 2.19
C ALA A 308 10.61 -7.01 3.59
N TRP A 309 10.37 -7.84 4.62
CA TRP A 309 10.71 -7.48 6.01
C TRP A 309 12.22 -7.53 6.28
N ALA A 310 12.97 -8.19 5.41
CA ALA A 310 14.44 -8.20 5.42
C ALA A 310 15.05 -7.17 4.46
N ALA A 311 14.25 -6.35 3.79
CA ALA A 311 14.75 -5.37 2.83
C ALA A 311 15.68 -4.34 3.51
N PRO A 312 16.85 -4.09 2.93
CA PRO A 312 17.80 -3.14 3.51
C PRO A 312 17.40 -1.68 3.32
N LEU A 313 16.43 -1.40 2.43
CA LEU A 313 15.93 -0.05 2.14
C LEU A 313 14.40 0.00 2.16
N VAL A 314 13.87 0.87 3.00
CA VAL A 314 12.45 1.25 3.03
C VAL A 314 12.31 2.72 2.66
N VAL A 315 11.49 3.02 1.64
CA VAL A 315 11.23 4.38 1.18
C VAL A 315 9.79 4.75 1.47
N LEU A 316 9.61 5.86 2.17
CA LEU A 316 8.32 6.43 2.52
C LEU A 316 7.95 7.52 1.52
N THR A 317 6.71 7.53 1.03
CA THR A 317 6.23 8.53 0.09
C THR A 317 4.78 8.95 0.36
N GLY A 318 4.24 9.86 -0.43
CA GLY A 318 2.92 10.42 -0.21
C GLY A 318 2.86 11.27 1.08
N ARG A 319 1.70 11.25 1.73
CA ARG A 319 1.47 12.00 2.99
C ARG A 319 2.36 11.53 4.14
N LEU A 320 2.73 10.27 4.14
CA LEU A 320 3.63 9.72 5.16
C LEU A 320 5.02 10.39 5.09
N ALA A 321 5.54 10.66 3.90
CA ALA A 321 6.80 11.38 3.72
C ALA A 321 6.69 12.90 3.98
N GLN A 322 5.49 13.45 3.94
CA GLN A 322 5.20 14.87 4.13
C GLN A 322 4.90 15.25 5.59
N LEU A 323 4.92 14.29 6.52
CA LEU A 323 4.74 14.60 7.94
C LEU A 323 5.80 15.60 8.39
N PRO A 324 5.46 16.57 9.26
CA PRO A 324 6.32 17.70 9.63
C PRO A 324 7.71 17.32 10.17
N ARG A 325 7.82 16.15 10.82
CA ARG A 325 9.10 15.64 11.38
C ARG A 325 9.36 14.24 10.82
N ALA A 326 10.59 13.97 10.45
CA ALA A 326 11.02 12.64 10.00
C ALA A 326 10.73 11.54 11.03
N ALA A 327 10.84 11.86 12.33
CA ALA A 327 10.50 10.95 13.41
C ALA A 327 9.03 10.46 13.37
N GLN A 328 8.12 11.28 12.87
CA GLN A 328 6.70 10.90 12.72
C GLN A 328 6.52 9.86 11.61
N SER A 329 7.16 10.06 10.48
CA SER A 329 7.16 9.10 9.37
C SER A 329 7.82 7.79 9.80
N LEU A 330 8.96 7.89 10.47
CA LEU A 330 9.73 6.75 10.96
C LEU A 330 8.93 5.88 11.92
N ILE A 331 8.33 6.48 12.97
CA ILE A 331 7.59 5.71 13.98
C ILE A 331 6.37 5.02 13.39
N VAL A 332 5.67 5.65 12.43
CA VAL A 332 4.54 5.01 11.73
C VAL A 332 5.01 3.77 10.98
N ALA A 333 6.09 3.89 10.22
CA ALA A 333 6.66 2.75 9.48
C ALA A 333 7.11 1.63 10.45
N MET A 334 7.85 1.97 11.51
CA MET A 334 8.32 1.02 12.53
C MET A 334 7.18 0.32 13.27
N ASP A 335 6.05 0.96 13.47
CA ASP A 335 4.94 0.39 14.24
C ASP A 335 4.18 -0.71 13.46
N VAL A 336 4.19 -0.65 12.14
CA VAL A 336 3.41 -1.55 11.28
C VAL A 336 4.27 -2.45 10.40
N PHE A 337 5.47 -2.00 10.05
CA PHE A 337 6.41 -2.75 9.22
C PHE A 337 7.56 -3.27 10.08
N GLY A 338 7.57 -4.56 10.38
CA GLY A 338 8.64 -5.22 11.13
C GLY A 338 9.83 -5.51 10.24
N ALA A 339 10.91 -4.75 10.38
CA ALA A 339 12.18 -5.03 9.71
C ALA A 339 12.98 -6.06 10.51
N THR A 340 13.37 -7.18 9.88
CA THR A 340 14.10 -8.27 10.58
C THR A 340 15.62 -8.08 10.56
N GLY A 341 16.11 -7.03 9.91
CA GLY A 341 17.53 -6.66 9.81
C GLY A 341 17.74 -5.17 9.90
N PRO A 342 18.98 -4.68 9.83
CA PRO A 342 19.24 -3.27 9.72
C PRO A 342 18.68 -2.73 8.42
N THR A 343 17.77 -1.80 8.54
CA THR A 343 17.04 -1.22 7.43
C THR A 343 17.28 0.27 7.39
N LEU A 344 17.73 0.79 6.26
CA LEU A 344 17.72 2.22 5.99
C LEU A 344 16.29 2.65 5.70
N VAL A 345 15.75 3.53 6.51
CA VAL A 345 14.47 4.18 6.25
C VAL A 345 14.72 5.57 5.68
N SER A 346 14.16 5.82 4.52
CA SER A 346 14.29 7.10 3.80
C SER A 346 12.90 7.65 3.45
N ARG A 347 12.83 8.92 3.12
CA ARG A 347 11.61 9.54 2.60
C ARG A 347 11.85 10.20 1.26
N ALA A 348 10.82 10.17 0.41
CA ALA A 348 10.76 10.91 -0.84
C ALA A 348 9.56 11.88 -0.76
N PRO A 349 9.73 13.07 -0.20
CA PRO A 349 8.66 14.05 -0.11
C PRO A 349 8.31 14.62 -1.49
N GLY A 350 7.04 14.94 -1.68
CA GLY A 350 6.55 15.40 -2.97
C GLY A 350 6.35 14.28 -3.99
N ASP A 351 6.22 14.66 -5.26
CA ASP A 351 5.83 13.74 -6.33
C ASP A 351 6.93 13.45 -7.36
N ALA A 352 8.16 13.90 -7.11
CA ALA A 352 9.28 13.69 -8.04
C ALA A 352 9.55 12.18 -8.29
N LEU A 353 9.42 11.34 -7.24
CA LEU A 353 9.57 9.90 -7.38
C LEU A 353 8.45 9.29 -8.25
N VAL A 354 7.22 9.77 -8.10
CA VAL A 354 6.07 9.34 -8.91
C VAL A 354 6.27 9.76 -10.37
N ALA A 355 6.78 10.99 -10.62
CA ALA A 355 7.06 11.46 -11.96
C ALA A 355 8.14 10.63 -12.66
N ALA A 356 9.25 10.37 -11.97
CA ALA A 356 10.32 9.51 -12.50
C ALA A 356 9.81 8.09 -12.81
N GLY A 357 9.01 7.54 -11.91
CA GLY A 357 8.39 6.23 -12.10
C GLY A 357 7.39 6.21 -13.27
N ALA A 358 6.63 7.28 -13.49
CA ALA A 358 5.71 7.37 -14.62
C ALA A 358 6.46 7.38 -15.97
N LEU A 359 7.58 8.06 -16.05
CA LEU A 359 8.46 8.02 -17.23
C LEU A 359 9.02 6.60 -17.44
N ALA A 360 9.54 5.98 -16.38
CA ALA A 360 10.06 4.62 -16.42
C ALA A 360 8.97 3.59 -16.82
N ALA A 361 7.72 3.73 -16.34
CA ALA A 361 6.60 2.89 -16.72
C ALA A 361 6.24 2.98 -18.22
N ARG A 362 6.68 4.06 -18.89
CA ARG A 362 6.54 4.25 -20.34
C ARG A 362 7.82 3.91 -21.12
N GLY A 363 8.79 3.23 -20.48
CA GLY A 363 10.05 2.85 -21.10
C GLY A 363 10.97 4.03 -21.41
N ARG A 364 10.74 5.20 -20.78
CA ARG A 364 11.59 6.38 -20.94
C ARG A 364 12.69 6.38 -19.87
N VAL A 365 13.84 6.93 -20.23
CA VAL A 365 14.93 7.13 -19.26
C VAL A 365 14.50 8.22 -18.28
N ALA A 366 14.54 7.91 -17.01
CA ALA A 366 14.23 8.85 -15.93
C ALA A 366 15.33 8.78 -14.87
N THR A 367 15.81 9.94 -14.44
CA THR A 367 16.69 10.01 -13.27
C THR A 367 15.82 9.94 -12.02
N LEU A 368 16.13 9.02 -11.14
CA LEU A 368 15.47 8.95 -9.83
C LEU A 368 15.84 10.17 -9.00
N PRO A 369 14.89 10.77 -8.28
CA PRO A 369 15.19 11.87 -7.38
C PRO A 369 16.01 11.37 -6.19
N THR A 370 16.77 12.27 -5.59
CA THR A 370 17.42 12.01 -4.31
C THR A 370 16.34 11.73 -3.26
N ILE A 371 16.56 10.68 -2.47
CA ILE A 371 15.72 10.36 -1.31
C ILE A 371 16.44 10.82 -0.04
N ASP A 372 15.68 11.30 0.95
CA ASP A 372 16.23 11.80 2.21
C ASP A 372 16.39 10.65 3.22
N PRO A 373 17.61 10.25 3.59
CA PRO A 373 17.83 9.22 4.60
C PRO A 373 17.38 9.71 5.99
N ILE A 374 16.42 8.99 6.61
CA ILE A 374 15.92 9.35 7.93
C ILE A 374 16.77 8.71 9.02
N ALA A 375 16.82 7.38 9.03
CA ALA A 375 17.46 6.60 10.07
C ALA A 375 17.80 5.20 9.59
N ILE A 376 18.79 4.59 10.25
CA ILE A 376 18.97 3.15 10.22
C ILE A 376 18.19 2.56 11.39
N VAL A 377 17.29 1.64 11.11
CA VAL A 377 16.54 0.90 12.12
C VAL A 377 17.11 -0.50 12.24
N ALA A 378 17.44 -0.90 13.47
CA ALA A 378 17.83 -2.26 13.79
C ALA A 378 16.94 -2.78 14.93
N GLU A 379 16.35 -3.97 14.70
CA GLU A 379 15.55 -4.63 15.73
C GLU A 379 16.39 -5.57 16.58
N MET A 380 16.11 -5.62 17.86
CA MET A 380 16.71 -6.57 18.78
C MET A 380 15.69 -7.06 19.81
N TRP A 381 15.93 -8.26 20.33
CA TRP A 381 14.97 -8.89 21.26
C TRP A 381 15.69 -9.33 22.54
N PRO A 382 16.09 -8.37 23.38
CA PRO A 382 16.76 -8.70 24.61
C PRO A 382 15.81 -9.36 25.61
N ARG A 383 16.33 -10.28 26.41
CA ARG A 383 15.50 -10.87 27.49
C ARG A 383 15.09 -9.82 28.52
N ARG A 384 15.98 -8.93 28.92
CA ARG A 384 15.74 -7.77 29.80
C ARG A 384 16.35 -6.50 29.23
N SER A 385 17.67 -6.49 29.02
CA SER A 385 18.41 -5.42 28.36
C SER A 385 19.64 -5.98 27.65
N ALA A 386 20.17 -5.22 26.70
CA ALA A 386 21.43 -5.53 26.01
C ALA A 386 22.23 -4.24 25.80
N ILE A 387 23.53 -4.37 25.59
CA ILE A 387 24.41 -3.27 25.19
C ILE A 387 24.58 -3.35 23.69
N VAL A 388 24.37 -2.22 23.04
CA VAL A 388 24.63 -2.01 21.62
C VAL A 388 25.79 -1.06 21.48
N ARG A 389 26.75 -1.40 20.63
CA ARG A 389 27.89 -0.53 20.30
C ARG A 389 27.71 0.00 18.89
N ILE A 390 27.82 1.29 18.74
CA ILE A 390 27.73 1.97 17.46
C ILE A 390 29.04 2.69 17.24
N LYS A 391 29.70 2.34 16.15
CA LYS A 391 30.94 3.00 15.73
C LYS A 391 30.62 3.92 14.57
N ASP A 392 30.96 5.18 14.71
CA ASP A 392 30.87 6.18 13.65
C ASP A 392 32.23 6.89 13.48
N SER A 393 32.27 7.95 12.68
CA SER A 393 33.45 8.76 12.48
C SER A 393 33.97 9.47 13.76
N ASN A 394 33.11 9.58 14.79
CA ASN A 394 33.42 10.29 16.05
C ASN A 394 33.84 9.32 17.16
N GLY A 395 33.74 8.01 16.95
CA GLY A 395 34.19 7.01 17.93
C GLY A 395 33.21 5.87 18.16
N VAL A 396 33.19 5.33 19.37
CA VAL A 396 32.32 4.24 19.79
C VAL A 396 31.34 4.72 20.84
N ILE A 397 30.05 4.56 20.57
CA ILE A 397 28.97 4.85 21.53
C ILE A 397 28.46 3.50 22.05
N GLU A 398 28.36 3.35 23.37
CA GLU A 398 27.72 2.20 24.01
C GLU A 398 26.40 2.65 24.62
N GLU A 399 25.33 1.97 24.26
CA GLU A 399 23.98 2.28 24.73
C GLU A 399 23.30 1.03 25.28
N ARG A 400 22.63 1.19 26.43
CA ARG A 400 21.83 0.11 27.04
C ARG A 400 20.39 0.18 26.56
N VAL A 401 19.95 -0.83 25.82
CA VAL A 401 18.60 -0.95 25.30
C VAL A 401 17.79 -1.94 26.15
N SER A 402 16.70 -1.49 26.72
CA SER A 402 15.81 -2.30 27.55
C SER A 402 14.69 -2.90 26.72
N ARG A 403 14.22 -4.08 27.09
CA ARG A 403 13.04 -4.69 26.45
C ARG A 403 11.83 -3.77 26.54
N GLY A 404 11.06 -3.65 25.46
CA GLY A 404 9.87 -2.80 25.38
C GLY A 404 10.16 -1.32 25.13
N SER A 405 11.43 -0.96 24.89
CA SER A 405 11.85 0.40 24.54
C SER A 405 12.49 0.44 23.16
N PHE A 406 12.77 1.64 22.70
CA PHE A 406 13.75 1.88 21.66
C PHE A 406 14.67 3.06 22.07
N VAL A 407 15.81 3.13 21.43
CA VAL A 407 16.81 4.16 21.69
C VAL A 407 17.18 4.80 20.36
N LEU A 408 17.20 6.13 20.34
CA LEU A 408 17.71 6.92 19.23
C LEU A 408 19.16 7.33 19.54
N ILE A 409 20.07 6.92 18.69
CA ILE A 409 21.48 7.28 18.77
C ILE A 409 21.77 8.22 17.61
N ARG A 410 22.07 9.48 17.94
CA ARG A 410 22.40 10.51 16.96
C ARG A 410 23.82 10.28 16.46
N THR A 411 23.96 9.92 15.20
CA THR A 411 25.25 9.69 14.53
C THR A 411 25.20 10.23 13.11
N LYS A 412 26.38 10.49 12.54
CA LYS A 412 26.55 10.93 11.15
C LYS A 412 27.57 10.03 10.44
N GLY A 413 27.40 9.87 9.13
CA GLY A 413 28.35 9.14 8.29
C GLY A 413 28.22 7.61 8.33
N VAL A 414 29.32 6.93 8.01
CA VAL A 414 29.38 5.46 7.99
C VAL A 414 29.26 4.90 9.39
N VAL A 415 28.36 3.95 9.58
CA VAL A 415 28.02 3.40 10.88
C VAL A 415 28.27 1.90 10.91
N GLU A 416 28.92 1.42 11.98
CA GLU A 416 28.99 -0.01 12.30
C GLU A 416 28.17 -0.26 13.57
N ILE A 417 27.17 -1.10 13.48
CA ILE A 417 26.30 -1.48 14.61
C ILE A 417 26.71 -2.87 15.08
N VAL A 418 27.17 -2.98 16.30
CA VAL A 418 27.51 -4.24 16.94
C VAL A 418 26.46 -4.56 17.99
N MET A 419 25.68 -5.59 17.74
CA MET A 419 24.65 -6.12 18.64
C MET A 419 25.06 -7.51 19.14
N PRO A 420 24.49 -8.02 20.23
CA PRO A 420 24.75 -9.38 20.67
C PRO A 420 24.50 -10.41 19.54
N GLY A 421 25.55 -11.08 19.11
CA GLY A 421 25.50 -12.11 18.08
C GLY A 421 25.54 -11.63 16.63
N THR A 422 25.58 -10.31 16.37
CA THR A 422 25.67 -9.79 15.00
C THR A 422 26.35 -8.44 14.90
N THR A 423 27.01 -8.21 13.78
CA THR A 423 27.59 -6.89 13.43
C THR A 423 27.07 -6.49 12.06
N VAL A 424 26.62 -5.28 11.94
CA VAL A 424 26.04 -4.77 10.72
C VAL A 424 26.67 -3.45 10.33
N ARG A 425 26.94 -3.28 9.04
CA ARG A 425 27.60 -2.09 8.48
C ARG A 425 26.71 -1.50 7.38
N PRO A 426 25.62 -0.81 7.75
CA PRO A 426 24.79 -0.14 6.78
C PRO A 426 25.55 1.04 6.14
N ARG A 427 25.30 1.24 4.85
CA ARG A 427 25.85 2.36 4.08
C ARG A 427 24.85 3.52 4.17
N ALA A 428 25.12 4.50 5.04
CA ALA A 428 24.37 5.75 5.03
C ALA A 428 25.36 6.90 5.23
N GLU A 429 25.42 7.82 4.29
CA GLU A 429 26.36 8.94 4.34
C GLU A 429 25.89 10.03 5.28
N GLU A 430 24.58 10.35 5.28
CA GLU A 430 23.97 11.30 6.21
C GLU A 430 22.60 10.81 6.65
N LEU A 431 22.36 10.77 7.95
CA LEU A 431 21.08 10.38 8.54
C LEU A 431 20.48 11.59 9.27
N GLU A 432 19.21 11.93 8.97
CA GLU A 432 18.53 13.04 9.64
C GLU A 432 18.41 12.81 11.16
N LEU A 433 18.08 11.59 11.57
CA LEU A 433 17.91 11.25 12.98
C LEU A 433 19.10 10.47 13.55
N GLY A 434 19.67 9.52 12.81
CA GLY A 434 20.72 8.63 13.27
C GLY A 434 20.31 7.16 13.26
N VAL A 435 20.73 6.40 14.28
CA VAL A 435 20.43 4.97 14.41
C VAL A 435 19.35 4.75 15.47
N VAL A 436 18.31 3.99 15.12
CA VAL A 436 17.26 3.58 16.05
C VAL A 436 17.35 2.09 16.31
N ILE A 437 17.52 1.74 17.58
CA ILE A 437 17.48 0.34 18.03
C ILE A 437 16.08 0.09 18.61
N ASP A 438 15.29 -0.74 17.95
CA ASP A 438 13.95 -1.10 18.39
C ASP A 438 13.94 -2.44 19.15
N ALA A 439 13.65 -2.39 20.44
CA ALA A 439 13.53 -3.55 21.31
C ALA A 439 12.10 -3.75 21.85
N ARG A 440 11.09 -3.18 21.18
CA ARG A 440 9.69 -3.29 21.60
C ARG A 440 9.10 -4.68 21.35
N GLY A 441 9.69 -5.43 20.42
CA GLY A 441 9.24 -6.77 20.03
C GLY A 441 8.20 -6.78 18.93
N ARG A 442 8.06 -7.93 18.26
CA ARG A 442 7.09 -8.15 17.17
C ARG A 442 6.28 -9.41 17.40
N PRO A 443 4.98 -9.41 17.05
CA PRO A 443 4.20 -8.23 16.64
C PRO A 443 4.10 -7.20 17.77
N LEU A 444 4.02 -5.91 17.39
CA LEU A 444 3.93 -4.83 18.37
C LEU A 444 2.63 -4.93 19.17
N SER A 445 2.76 -5.05 20.49
CA SER A 445 1.61 -5.16 21.40
C SER A 445 1.47 -3.89 22.24
N LEU A 446 0.30 -3.25 22.11
CA LEU A 446 -0.07 -2.12 22.96
C LEU A 446 -0.90 -2.59 24.16
N PRO A 447 -0.68 -2.04 25.36
CA PRO A 447 -1.55 -2.31 26.50
C PRO A 447 -3.02 -1.98 26.17
N PRO A 448 -3.98 -2.82 26.59
CA PRO A 448 -5.39 -2.60 26.24
C PRO A 448 -6.04 -1.42 26.99
N ARG A 449 -5.53 -1.11 28.19
CA ARG A 449 -6.08 -0.06 29.04
C ARG A 449 -5.41 1.28 28.79
N ASP A 450 -6.19 2.36 28.72
CA ASP A 450 -5.68 3.74 28.51
C ASP A 450 -4.66 4.15 29.56
N ALA A 451 -4.87 3.77 30.83
CA ALA A 451 -3.97 4.07 31.92
C ALA A 451 -2.52 3.54 31.73
N GLU A 452 -2.33 2.48 30.98
CA GLU A 452 -1.03 1.87 30.66
C GLU A 452 -0.57 2.25 29.27
N ARG A 453 -1.49 2.31 28.31
CA ARG A 453 -1.23 2.55 26.90
C ARG A 453 -0.76 3.97 26.63
N ILE A 454 -1.45 4.96 27.20
CA ILE A 454 -1.13 6.40 27.00
C ILE A 454 0.29 6.70 27.47
N PRO A 455 0.69 6.36 28.71
CA PRO A 455 2.09 6.55 29.14
C PRO A 455 3.09 5.81 28.27
N THR A 456 2.76 4.62 27.78
CA THR A 456 3.65 3.84 26.89
C THR A 456 3.87 4.57 25.56
N LEU A 457 2.80 5.01 24.89
CA LEU A 457 2.88 5.78 23.65
C LEU A 457 3.59 7.11 23.85
N THR A 458 3.30 7.81 24.95
CA THR A 458 3.97 9.08 25.29
C THR A 458 5.47 8.90 25.45
N ARG A 459 5.90 7.85 26.16
CA ARG A 459 7.33 7.52 26.31
C ARG A 459 7.98 7.22 24.95
N TRP A 460 7.33 6.42 24.09
CA TRP A 460 7.85 6.12 22.76
C TRP A 460 7.95 7.37 21.88
N ASN A 461 6.91 8.20 21.86
CA ASN A 461 6.92 9.46 21.12
C ASN A 461 8.00 10.43 21.62
N SER A 462 8.22 10.49 22.93
CA SER A 462 9.25 11.35 23.52
C SER A 462 10.67 10.86 23.21
N ALA A 463 10.89 9.55 23.12
CA ALA A 463 12.21 8.99 22.82
C ALA A 463 12.69 9.32 21.39
N LEU A 464 11.77 9.53 20.42
CA LEU A 464 12.07 9.96 19.06
C LEU A 464 11.78 11.44 18.79
N ASP A 465 11.32 12.20 19.76
CA ASP A 465 10.87 13.58 19.59
C ASP A 465 9.76 13.72 18.51
N VAL A 466 8.80 12.77 18.52
CA VAL A 466 7.72 12.67 17.51
C VAL A 466 6.75 13.84 17.61
N LEU A 467 6.35 14.23 18.83
CA LEU A 467 5.39 15.28 19.07
C LEU A 467 6.04 16.53 19.68
N PRO A 468 5.50 17.72 19.41
CA PRO A 468 6.00 18.96 20.01
C PRO A 468 6.03 18.92 21.56
N ALA A 469 6.98 19.62 22.15
CA ALA A 469 7.16 19.67 23.61
C ALA A 469 5.96 20.30 24.35
N GLU A 470 5.14 21.11 23.67
CA GLU A 470 3.99 21.81 24.25
C GLU A 470 2.82 20.87 24.65
N VAL A 471 2.97 19.57 24.38
CA VAL A 471 1.95 18.55 24.63
C VAL A 471 2.37 17.54 25.69
N ARG A 472 3.33 17.90 26.51
CA ARG A 472 3.74 17.11 27.68
C ARG A 472 2.77 17.22 28.84
#